data_90f4ead104ec57ee96d2db4165d9279e
#
_entry.id   90f4ead104ec57ee96d2db4165d9279e
#
_cell.length_a   1.000
_cell.length_b   1.000
_cell.length_c   1.000
_cell.angle_alpha   90.00
_cell.angle_beta   90.00
_cell.angle_gamma   90.00
#
_symmetry.space_group_name_H-M   'P 1'
#
loop_
_entity.id
_entity.type
_entity.pdbx_description
1 polymer ?
#
loop_
_entity_poly.entity_id
_entity_poly.type
_entity_poly.pdbx_seq_one_letter_code
_entity_poly.pdbx_strand_id
1 'polypeptide(L)'
;MAETYTSATDAPDDDAPFRSRLTFDLDVDICIVGAGLAGLTVALEAARLGASVAVLEGRHIGWNASGHQLGTVMPGYSLPIGELIERVGLEDARELWALSKEGADYVRAAATEEAMPGIALTEGALEVSNVDAGDTLISRLQVLNEDFETEVVGWQIDHVREQLGTNRYFHGIYYPKAFQRSEGTRLNSSHRP
;
A
#
# COMPACT_ATOMS: atom_id res chain seq x y z
N MET A 1 9.41 -19.62 -11.71
CA MET A 1 10.04 -19.39 -10.40
C MET A 1 9.91 -17.90 -10.13
N ALA A 2 9.06 -17.51 -9.22
CA ALA A 2 8.93 -16.12 -8.79
C ALA A 2 9.92 -15.91 -7.65
N GLU A 3 10.94 -15.10 -7.88
CA GLU A 3 11.87 -14.70 -6.83
C GLU A 3 11.21 -13.70 -5.92
N THR A 4 11.16 -14.03 -4.66
CA THR A 4 10.63 -13.19 -3.58
C THR A 4 11.67 -12.13 -3.23
N TYR A 5 11.38 -10.89 -3.46
CA TYR A 5 12.21 -9.77 -3.04
C TYR A 5 12.12 -9.62 -1.51
N THR A 6 13.19 -9.93 -0.82
CA THR A 6 13.29 -9.83 0.63
C THR A 6 14.16 -8.63 1.00
N SER A 7 13.59 -7.72 1.75
CA SER A 7 14.17 -6.63 2.54
C SER A 7 15.03 -5.55 1.85
N ALA A 8 14.86 -4.32 2.31
CA ALA A 8 15.57 -3.11 1.87
C ALA A 8 17.10 -3.10 2.17
N THR A 9 17.64 -4.18 2.68
CA THR A 9 19.06 -4.35 3.02
C THR A 9 19.81 -5.29 2.08
N ASP A 10 19.11 -6.01 1.22
CA ASP A 10 19.76 -6.86 0.26
C ASP A 10 20.25 -6.02 -0.91
N ALA A 11 21.55 -6.13 -1.21
CA ALA A 11 22.13 -5.57 -2.41
C ALA A 11 21.30 -6.01 -3.63
N PRO A 12 21.23 -5.20 -4.70
CA PRO A 12 20.50 -5.60 -5.89
C PRO A 12 20.97 -6.99 -6.29
N ASP A 13 20.02 -7.90 -6.44
CA ASP A 13 20.28 -9.24 -6.89
C ASP A 13 20.91 -9.14 -8.28
N ASP A 14 22.21 -9.42 -8.38
CA ASP A 14 22.94 -9.38 -9.64
C ASP A 14 22.39 -10.41 -10.64
N ASP A 15 21.55 -11.35 -10.19
CA ASP A 15 20.85 -12.37 -10.98
C ASP A 15 19.45 -11.93 -11.48
N ALA A 16 18.98 -10.73 -11.16
CA ALA A 16 17.75 -10.22 -11.77
C ALA A 16 17.93 -10.18 -13.30
N PRO A 17 16.99 -10.74 -14.09
CA PRO A 17 17.18 -10.85 -15.52
C PRO A 17 17.43 -9.48 -16.13
N PHE A 18 18.66 -9.29 -16.61
CA PHE A 18 19.09 -8.04 -17.23
C PHE A 18 18.20 -7.76 -18.44
N ARG A 19 17.42 -6.70 -18.38
CA ARG A 19 16.60 -6.26 -19.49
C ARG A 19 17.45 -5.38 -20.40
N SER A 20 17.47 -5.71 -21.68
CA SER A 20 18.24 -4.97 -22.68
C SER A 20 17.82 -3.50 -22.73
N ARG A 21 18.78 -2.61 -22.93
CA ARG A 21 18.48 -1.22 -23.22
C ARG A 21 17.73 -1.10 -24.54
N LEU A 22 16.75 -0.22 -24.58
CA LEU A 22 16.11 0.15 -25.84
C LEU A 22 17.13 0.90 -26.71
N THR A 23 17.53 0.30 -27.85
CA THR A 23 18.53 0.83 -28.76
C THR A 23 17.98 1.02 -30.19
N PHE A 24 16.68 0.87 -30.34
CA PHE A 24 15.97 0.97 -31.63
C PHE A 24 14.67 1.75 -31.45
N ASP A 25 14.12 2.23 -32.55
CA ASP A 25 12.81 2.86 -32.58
C ASP A 25 11.72 1.79 -32.37
N LEU A 26 10.77 2.08 -31.53
CA LEU A 26 9.65 1.19 -31.18
C LEU A 26 8.34 1.94 -31.27
N ASP A 27 7.45 1.47 -32.15
CA ASP A 27 6.11 1.98 -32.28
C ASP A 27 5.17 1.21 -31.35
N VAL A 28 4.55 1.91 -30.42
CA VAL A 28 3.57 1.37 -29.47
C VAL A 28 2.45 2.36 -29.23
N ASP A 29 1.28 1.87 -28.84
CA ASP A 29 0.14 2.72 -28.51
C ASP A 29 0.41 3.52 -27.23
N ILE A 30 1.08 2.90 -26.23
CA ILE A 30 1.34 3.50 -24.93
C ILE A 30 2.77 3.23 -24.48
N CYS A 31 3.50 4.31 -24.20
CA CYS A 31 4.83 4.25 -23.59
C CYS A 31 4.74 4.75 -22.14
N ILE A 32 5.16 3.92 -21.19
CA ILE A 32 5.11 4.19 -19.75
C ILE A 32 6.54 4.37 -19.25
N VAL A 33 6.80 5.46 -18.55
CA VAL A 33 8.10 5.74 -17.94
C VAL A 33 8.04 5.43 -16.44
N GLY A 34 8.79 4.41 -16.05
CA GLY A 34 8.88 3.91 -14.68
C GLY A 34 8.12 2.60 -14.46
N ALA A 35 8.82 1.60 -13.94
CA ALA A 35 8.28 0.28 -13.59
C ALA A 35 8.02 0.14 -12.09
N GLY A 36 7.42 1.16 -11.48
CA GLY A 36 6.83 1.09 -10.15
C GLY A 36 5.42 0.51 -10.19
N LEU A 37 4.73 0.44 -9.04
CA LEU A 37 3.38 -0.09 -8.92
C LEU A 37 2.42 0.57 -9.93
N ALA A 38 2.37 1.90 -9.96
CA ALA A 38 1.48 2.62 -10.86
C ALA A 38 1.76 2.33 -12.34
N GLY A 39 3.05 2.39 -12.76
CA GLY A 39 3.41 2.14 -14.15
C GLY A 39 3.11 0.71 -14.59
N LEU A 40 3.38 -0.27 -13.75
CA LEU A 40 3.07 -1.66 -14.04
C LEU A 40 1.56 -1.94 -14.08
N THR A 41 0.78 -1.31 -13.20
CA THR A 41 -0.68 -1.41 -13.21
C THR A 41 -1.26 -0.84 -14.50
N VAL A 42 -0.83 0.37 -14.90
CA VAL A 42 -1.27 0.96 -16.17
C VAL A 42 -0.88 0.09 -17.36
N ALA A 43 0.35 -0.45 -17.36
CA ALA A 43 0.81 -1.33 -18.42
C ALA A 43 -0.05 -2.60 -18.55
N LEU A 44 -0.35 -3.22 -17.42
CA LEU A 44 -1.18 -4.43 -17.36
C LEU A 44 -2.58 -4.18 -17.88
N GLU A 45 -3.23 -3.13 -17.39
CA GLU A 45 -4.61 -2.80 -17.80
C GLU A 45 -4.68 -2.38 -19.27
N ALA A 46 -3.73 -1.56 -19.74
CA ALA A 46 -3.68 -1.19 -21.15
C ALA A 46 -3.49 -2.42 -22.07
N ALA A 47 -2.60 -3.34 -21.67
CA ALA A 47 -2.40 -4.58 -22.41
C ALA A 47 -3.64 -5.50 -22.40
N ARG A 48 -4.36 -5.56 -21.27
CA ARG A 48 -5.65 -6.29 -21.17
C ARG A 48 -6.71 -5.72 -22.11
N LEU A 49 -6.66 -4.42 -22.36
CA LEU A 49 -7.53 -3.74 -23.32
C LEU A 49 -7.05 -3.88 -24.78
N GLY A 50 -5.95 -4.58 -25.02
CA GLY A 50 -5.42 -4.87 -26.34
C GLY A 50 -4.45 -3.84 -26.90
N ALA A 51 -4.03 -2.84 -26.10
CA ALA A 51 -3.02 -1.88 -26.53
C ALA A 51 -1.62 -2.52 -26.54
N SER A 52 -0.80 -2.11 -27.50
CA SER A 52 0.65 -2.38 -27.49
C SER A 52 1.33 -1.45 -26.49
N VAL A 53 2.07 -2.01 -25.52
CA VAL A 53 2.62 -1.25 -24.39
C VAL A 53 4.13 -1.46 -24.28
N ALA A 54 4.86 -0.38 -24.04
CA ALA A 54 6.25 -0.42 -23.61
C ALA A 54 6.41 0.24 -22.25
N VAL A 55 7.15 -0.42 -21.35
CA VAL A 55 7.52 0.15 -20.05
C VAL A 55 9.04 0.39 -20.04
N LEU A 56 9.43 1.64 -19.84
CA LEU A 56 10.82 2.06 -19.74
C LEU A 56 11.19 2.27 -18.29
N GLU A 57 12.18 1.54 -17.82
CA GLU A 57 12.71 1.66 -16.45
C GLU A 57 14.21 1.95 -16.50
N GLY A 58 14.63 2.96 -15.75
CA GLY A 58 16.03 3.38 -15.73
C GLY A 58 16.93 2.49 -14.86
N ARG A 59 16.35 1.64 -14.03
CA ARG A 59 17.05 0.73 -13.11
C ARG A 59 16.43 -0.65 -13.19
N HIS A 60 15.91 -1.20 -12.09
CA HIS A 60 15.16 -2.45 -12.08
C HIS A 60 13.71 -2.22 -11.61
N ILE A 61 12.87 -3.16 -11.93
CA ILE A 61 11.45 -3.10 -11.57
C ILE A 61 11.29 -2.93 -10.07
N GLY A 62 10.47 -1.96 -9.65
CA GLY A 62 10.22 -1.69 -8.24
C GLY A 62 11.38 -1.00 -7.50
N TRP A 63 12.43 -0.56 -8.17
CA TRP A 63 13.63 0.04 -7.57
C TRP A 63 13.36 1.08 -6.48
N ASN A 64 12.36 1.91 -6.67
CA ASN A 64 12.09 3.02 -5.76
C ASN A 64 11.00 2.65 -4.74
N ALA A 65 10.12 3.58 -4.38
CA ALA A 65 9.10 3.46 -3.33
C ALA A 65 8.29 2.16 -3.40
N SER A 66 8.00 1.63 -4.58
CA SER A 66 7.20 0.41 -4.74
C SER A 66 7.87 -0.86 -4.20
N GLY A 67 9.19 -0.94 -4.23
CA GLY A 67 9.94 -2.08 -3.67
C GLY A 67 10.36 -1.88 -2.21
N HIS A 68 10.22 -0.67 -1.67
CA HIS A 68 10.65 -0.33 -0.30
C HIS A 68 9.47 0.00 0.63
N GLN A 69 8.25 -0.26 0.19
CA GLN A 69 7.06 -0.03 1.02
C GLN A 69 6.94 -1.10 2.13
N LEU A 70 6.29 -0.74 3.23
CA LEU A 70 6.04 -1.64 4.35
C LEU A 70 5.01 -2.75 4.06
N GLY A 71 4.44 -2.77 2.85
CA GLY A 71 3.46 -3.77 2.42
C GLY A 71 2.03 -3.53 2.94
N THR A 72 1.80 -2.50 3.73
CA THR A 72 0.45 -2.14 4.18
C THR A 72 -0.30 -1.42 3.08
N VAL A 73 -1.50 -1.89 2.78
CA VAL A 73 -2.43 -1.30 1.81
C VAL A 73 -3.69 -0.87 2.54
N MET A 74 -4.02 0.41 2.41
CA MET A 74 -5.21 1.01 2.99
C MET A 74 -5.66 2.18 2.12
N PRO A 75 -6.96 2.49 2.07
CA PRO A 75 -7.45 3.68 1.39
C PRO A 75 -6.86 4.95 2.00
N GLY A 76 -6.69 5.97 1.16
CA GLY A 76 -6.25 7.29 1.59
C GLY A 76 -5.18 7.89 0.69
N TYR A 77 -4.73 9.06 1.10
CA TYR A 77 -3.71 9.85 0.43
C TYR A 77 -2.62 10.23 1.43
N SER A 78 -1.50 10.76 0.93
CA SER A 78 -0.42 11.27 1.78
C SER A 78 -0.84 12.50 2.61
N LEU A 79 -1.92 13.17 2.22
CA LEU A 79 -2.52 14.28 2.97
C LEU A 79 -3.46 13.74 4.06
N PRO A 80 -3.43 14.32 5.28
CA PRO A 80 -4.45 14.08 6.26
C PRO A 80 -5.85 14.41 5.72
N ILE A 81 -6.86 13.66 6.11
CA ILE A 81 -8.21 13.79 5.57
C ILE A 81 -8.78 15.20 5.74
N GLY A 82 -8.49 15.87 6.87
CA GLY A 82 -8.90 17.27 7.11
C GLY A 82 -8.30 18.24 6.08
N GLU A 83 -7.00 18.10 5.77
CA GLU A 83 -6.36 18.91 4.73
C GLU A 83 -6.91 18.63 3.33
N LEU A 84 -7.28 17.39 3.05
CA LEU A 84 -7.90 17.04 1.77
C LEU A 84 -9.24 17.77 1.63
N ILE A 85 -10.09 17.72 2.67
CA ILE A 85 -11.38 18.44 2.68
C ILE A 85 -11.18 19.95 2.52
N GLU A 86 -10.20 20.54 3.22
CA GLU A 86 -9.89 21.97 3.09
C GLU A 86 -9.48 22.38 1.68
N ARG A 87 -8.78 21.50 0.96
CA ARG A 87 -8.28 21.82 -0.39
C ARG A 87 -9.31 21.68 -1.49
N VAL A 88 -10.14 20.66 -1.42
CA VAL A 88 -11.05 20.29 -2.53
C VAL A 88 -12.53 20.36 -2.14
N GLY A 89 -12.86 20.56 -0.87
CA GLY A 89 -14.23 20.44 -0.37
C GLY A 89 -14.60 19.01 -0.02
N LEU A 90 -15.69 18.85 0.76
CA LEU A 90 -16.11 17.55 1.26
C LEU A 90 -16.59 16.61 0.15
N GLU A 91 -17.30 17.12 -0.84
CA GLU A 91 -17.87 16.32 -1.94
C GLU A 91 -16.74 15.70 -2.79
N ASP A 92 -15.81 16.51 -3.29
CA ASP A 92 -14.67 16.03 -4.07
C ASP A 92 -13.74 15.15 -3.22
N ALA A 93 -13.61 15.44 -1.92
CA ALA A 93 -12.84 14.59 -1.01
C ALA A 93 -13.44 13.18 -0.87
N ARG A 94 -14.78 13.06 -0.87
CA ARG A 94 -15.48 11.77 -0.87
C ARG A 94 -15.26 11.00 -2.16
N GLU A 95 -15.29 11.66 -3.32
CA GLU A 95 -14.99 11.02 -4.59
C GLU A 95 -13.53 10.52 -4.65
N LEU A 96 -12.59 11.34 -4.21
CA LEU A 96 -11.18 10.94 -4.12
C LEU A 96 -11.00 9.76 -3.16
N TRP A 97 -11.69 9.77 -2.02
CA TRP A 97 -11.64 8.65 -1.07
C TRP A 97 -12.18 7.35 -1.69
N ALA A 98 -13.31 7.42 -2.40
CA ALA A 98 -13.88 6.28 -3.11
C ALA A 98 -12.88 5.72 -4.14
N LEU A 99 -12.23 6.59 -4.92
CA LEU A 99 -11.19 6.20 -5.86
C LEU A 99 -10.00 5.51 -5.15
N SER A 100 -9.56 6.01 -3.99
CA SER A 100 -8.49 5.39 -3.23
C SER A 100 -8.88 4.00 -2.68
N LYS A 101 -10.14 3.82 -2.32
CA LYS A 101 -10.70 2.53 -1.90
C LYS A 101 -10.73 1.53 -3.06
N GLU A 102 -11.18 1.96 -4.24
CA GLU A 102 -11.13 1.13 -5.45
C GLU A 102 -9.69 0.69 -5.76
N GLY A 103 -8.71 1.59 -5.60
CA GLY A 103 -7.30 1.27 -5.76
C GLY A 103 -6.81 0.21 -4.77
N ALA A 104 -7.22 0.29 -3.49
CA ALA A 104 -6.89 -0.72 -2.49
C ALA A 104 -7.55 -2.07 -2.81
N ASP A 105 -8.81 -2.06 -3.22
CA ASP A 105 -9.54 -3.27 -3.64
C ASP A 105 -8.91 -3.91 -4.88
N TYR A 106 -8.45 -3.10 -5.84
CA TYR A 106 -7.70 -3.58 -7.01
C TYR A 106 -6.41 -4.31 -6.59
N VAL A 107 -5.62 -3.72 -5.69
CA VAL A 107 -4.39 -4.35 -5.20
C VAL A 107 -4.70 -5.65 -4.46
N ARG A 108 -5.77 -5.69 -3.69
CA ARG A 108 -6.23 -6.91 -3.01
C ARG A 108 -6.58 -8.01 -4.03
N ALA A 109 -7.37 -7.68 -5.03
CA ALA A 109 -7.75 -8.62 -6.08
C ALA A 109 -6.53 -9.17 -6.82
N ALA A 110 -5.62 -8.29 -7.24
CA ALA A 110 -4.39 -8.67 -7.93
C ALA A 110 -3.49 -9.57 -7.05
N ALA A 111 -3.40 -9.29 -5.75
CA ALA A 111 -2.60 -10.09 -4.82
C ALA A 111 -3.19 -11.48 -4.53
N THR A 112 -4.51 -11.66 -4.72
CA THR A 112 -5.19 -12.94 -4.50
C THR A 112 -5.33 -13.79 -5.77
N GLU A 113 -4.99 -13.27 -6.95
CA GLU A 113 -4.96 -14.04 -8.19
C GLU A 113 -3.97 -15.21 -8.10
N GLU A 114 -4.31 -16.35 -8.72
CA GLU A 114 -3.45 -17.56 -8.77
C GLU A 114 -2.07 -17.30 -9.40
N ALA A 115 -1.96 -16.22 -10.18
CA ALA A 115 -0.71 -15.79 -10.81
C ALA A 115 0.37 -15.30 -9.82
N MET A 116 -0.01 -15.03 -8.55
CA MET A 116 0.91 -14.59 -7.50
C MET A 116 1.02 -15.61 -6.35
N PRO A 117 1.57 -16.79 -6.60
CA PRO A 117 1.68 -17.83 -5.58
C PRO A 117 2.62 -17.39 -4.44
N GLY A 118 2.24 -17.71 -3.22
CA GLY A 118 3.05 -17.42 -2.02
C GLY A 118 2.79 -16.06 -1.40
N ILE A 119 1.83 -15.28 -1.90
CA ILE A 119 1.35 -14.08 -1.21
C ILE A 119 0.24 -14.48 -0.25
N ALA A 120 0.47 -14.26 1.05
CA ALA A 120 -0.58 -14.31 2.06
C ALA A 120 -0.92 -12.89 2.50
N LEU A 121 -2.20 -12.57 2.54
CA LEU A 121 -2.68 -11.30 3.07
C LEU A 121 -3.02 -11.45 4.55
N THR A 122 -2.59 -10.50 5.35
CA THR A 122 -3.00 -10.35 6.75
C THR A 122 -3.94 -9.16 6.83
N GLU A 123 -5.14 -9.40 7.32
CA GLU A 123 -6.18 -8.37 7.45
C GLU A 123 -5.93 -7.45 8.63
N GLY A 124 -6.32 -6.21 8.44
CA GLY A 124 -6.26 -5.16 9.44
C GLY A 124 -4.94 -4.41 9.49
N ALA A 125 -5.04 -3.13 9.83
CA ALA A 125 -3.90 -2.29 10.16
C ALA A 125 -4.24 -1.40 11.36
N LEU A 126 -3.28 -1.19 12.24
CA LEU A 126 -3.41 -0.31 13.39
C LEU A 126 -2.48 0.89 13.24
N GLU A 127 -3.05 2.06 13.14
CA GLU A 127 -2.33 3.32 13.26
C GLU A 127 -2.32 3.76 14.72
N VAL A 128 -1.16 4.05 15.27
CA VAL A 128 -1.01 4.46 16.68
C VAL A 128 -0.32 5.80 16.81
N SER A 129 -0.72 6.56 17.83
CA SER A 129 -0.08 7.83 18.18
C SER A 129 1.01 7.61 19.23
N ASN A 130 2.15 8.25 19.05
CA ASN A 130 3.22 8.33 20.05
C ASN A 130 3.10 9.55 20.98
N VAL A 131 2.06 10.34 20.80
CA VAL A 131 1.68 11.46 21.68
C VAL A 131 0.23 11.29 22.14
N ASP A 132 -0.10 11.83 23.30
CA ASP A 132 -1.46 11.84 23.79
C ASP A 132 -2.29 12.89 23.04
N ALA A 133 -2.96 12.47 21.98
CA ALA A 133 -3.76 13.30 21.09
C ALA A 133 -5.18 12.71 20.93
N GLY A 134 -5.77 12.24 22.03
CA GLY A 134 -7.06 11.55 22.03
C GLY A 134 -8.17 12.35 21.33
N ASP A 135 -8.29 13.65 21.62
CA ASP A 135 -9.33 14.50 21.01
C ASP A 135 -9.18 14.62 19.48
N THR A 136 -7.94 14.76 18.99
CA THR A 136 -7.66 14.81 17.55
C THR A 136 -7.98 13.47 16.88
N LEU A 137 -7.68 12.36 17.53
CA LEU A 137 -8.01 11.03 17.00
C LEU A 137 -9.51 10.75 17.00
N ILE A 138 -10.23 11.21 18.03
CA ILE A 138 -11.70 11.10 18.08
C ILE A 138 -12.33 11.90 16.95
N SER A 139 -11.90 13.15 16.75
CA SER A 139 -12.41 14.00 15.65
C SER A 139 -12.14 13.35 14.28
N ARG A 140 -10.94 12.80 14.09
CA ARG A 140 -10.59 12.09 12.85
C ARG A 140 -11.42 10.83 12.65
N LEU A 141 -11.66 10.07 13.70
CA LEU A 141 -12.50 8.87 13.68
C LEU A 141 -13.95 9.21 13.28
N GLN A 142 -14.49 10.29 13.83
CA GLN A 142 -15.83 10.76 13.48
C GLN A 142 -15.90 11.12 11.98
N VAL A 143 -15.00 11.96 11.50
CA VAL A 143 -14.94 12.32 10.07
C VAL A 143 -14.85 11.09 9.19
N LEU A 144 -13.97 10.14 9.49
CA LEU A 144 -13.82 8.92 8.70
C LEU A 144 -15.10 8.10 8.65
N ASN A 145 -15.79 7.91 9.77
CA ASN A 145 -16.98 7.07 9.81
C ASN A 145 -18.25 7.80 9.34
N GLU A 146 -18.42 9.09 9.65
CA GLU A 146 -19.62 9.85 9.31
C GLU A 146 -19.58 10.39 7.88
N ASP A 147 -18.43 10.93 7.46
CA ASP A 147 -18.29 11.59 6.16
C ASP A 147 -17.82 10.66 5.04
N PHE A 148 -17.05 9.61 5.37
CA PHE A 148 -16.45 8.70 4.39
C PHE A 148 -16.94 7.26 4.52
N GLU A 149 -17.94 7.01 5.38
CA GLU A 149 -18.58 5.70 5.56
C GLU A 149 -17.56 4.56 5.78
N THR A 150 -16.53 4.83 6.56
CA THR A 150 -15.53 3.82 6.91
C THR A 150 -16.00 3.03 8.14
N GLU A 151 -15.44 1.85 8.34
CA GLU A 151 -15.70 0.99 9.52
C GLU A 151 -14.51 1.00 10.47
N VAL A 152 -13.79 2.12 10.56
CA VAL A 152 -12.62 2.22 11.43
C VAL A 152 -13.00 2.28 12.90
N VAL A 153 -12.17 1.68 13.75
CA VAL A 153 -12.44 1.54 15.18
C VAL A 153 -11.38 2.28 15.98
N GLY A 154 -11.82 3.15 16.88
CA GLY A 154 -10.93 3.83 17.83
C GLY A 154 -10.48 2.88 18.94
N TRP A 155 -9.17 2.77 19.15
CA TRP A 155 -8.58 2.02 20.25
C TRP A 155 -8.09 2.97 21.34
N GLN A 156 -8.55 2.76 22.56
CA GLN A 156 -8.11 3.50 23.73
C GLN A 156 -6.72 3.06 24.19
N ILE A 157 -6.08 3.92 24.96
CA ILE A 157 -4.70 3.76 25.42
C ILE A 157 -4.42 2.39 26.07
N ASP A 158 -5.29 1.92 26.93
CA ASP A 158 -5.11 0.64 27.63
C ASP A 158 -5.14 -0.52 26.66
N HIS A 159 -6.06 -0.49 25.69
CA HIS A 159 -6.17 -1.53 24.66
C HIS A 159 -4.94 -1.55 23.73
N VAL A 160 -4.47 -0.37 23.30
CA VAL A 160 -3.26 -0.25 22.48
C VAL A 160 -2.05 -0.83 23.21
N ARG A 161 -1.88 -0.49 24.50
CA ARG A 161 -0.75 -0.95 25.31
C ARG A 161 -0.77 -2.44 25.60
N GLU A 162 -1.95 -2.99 25.86
CA GLU A 162 -2.14 -4.42 26.04
C GLU A 162 -1.77 -5.21 24.77
N GLN A 163 -2.29 -4.78 23.61
CA GLN A 163 -2.06 -5.47 22.35
C GLN A 163 -0.62 -5.38 21.86
N LEU A 164 0.03 -4.24 22.06
CA LEU A 164 1.41 -4.01 21.60
C LEU A 164 2.48 -4.36 22.65
N GLY A 165 2.09 -4.66 23.89
CA GLY A 165 3.02 -4.98 24.96
C GLY A 165 3.97 -3.85 25.32
N THR A 166 3.58 -2.58 25.10
CA THR A 166 4.44 -1.41 25.33
C THR A 166 3.66 -0.18 25.75
N ASN A 167 4.25 0.64 26.59
CA ASN A 167 3.69 1.93 27.02
C ASN A 167 4.06 3.11 26.12
N ARG A 168 4.75 2.85 25.01
CA ARG A 168 5.23 3.90 24.09
C ARG A 168 4.12 4.63 23.38
N TYR A 169 3.01 3.95 23.13
CA TYR A 169 1.90 4.48 22.33
C TYR A 169 0.70 4.77 23.20
N PHE A 170 -0.12 5.67 22.71
CA PHE A 170 -1.35 6.14 23.38
C PHE A 170 -2.58 5.55 22.71
N HIS A 171 -3.29 6.34 21.91
CA HIS A 171 -4.50 5.90 21.21
C HIS A 171 -4.19 5.41 19.80
N GLY A 172 -5.12 4.70 19.19
CA GLY A 172 -4.99 4.25 17.81
C GLY A 172 -6.30 4.22 17.05
N ILE A 173 -6.18 4.12 15.73
CA ILE A 173 -7.31 3.84 14.83
C ILE A 173 -7.01 2.51 14.15
N TYR A 174 -7.90 1.56 14.33
CA TYR A 174 -7.83 0.27 13.66
C TYR A 174 -8.66 0.28 12.39
N TYR A 175 -8.05 -0.12 11.30
CA TYR A 175 -8.63 -0.21 9.96
C TYR A 175 -8.87 -1.67 9.61
N PRO A 176 -10.08 -2.21 9.82
CA PRO A 176 -10.35 -3.64 9.63
C PRO A 176 -10.24 -4.09 8.16
N LYS A 177 -10.51 -3.20 7.22
CA LYS A 177 -10.45 -3.45 5.77
C LYS A 177 -9.08 -3.17 5.14
N ALA A 178 -8.14 -2.61 5.89
CA ALA A 178 -6.76 -2.54 5.46
C ALA A 178 -6.14 -3.95 5.47
N PHE A 179 -5.09 -4.14 4.70
CA PHE A 179 -4.37 -5.40 4.71
C PHE A 179 -2.88 -5.16 4.48
N GLN A 180 -2.10 -6.15 4.81
CA GLN A 180 -0.68 -6.15 4.50
C GLN A 180 -0.28 -7.49 3.90
N ARG A 181 0.74 -7.46 3.08
CA ARG A 181 1.38 -8.67 2.62
C ARG A 181 2.14 -9.30 3.79
N SER A 182 1.79 -10.50 4.17
CA SER A 182 2.59 -11.30 5.08
C SER A 182 3.82 -11.80 4.32
N GLU A 183 4.99 -11.29 4.66
CA GLU A 183 6.23 -11.98 4.30
C GLU A 183 6.25 -13.28 5.09
N GLY A 184 6.19 -14.42 4.37
CA GLY A 184 6.03 -15.72 4.99
C GLY A 184 7.07 -15.98 6.09
N THR A 185 6.58 -16.47 7.19
CA THR A 185 7.18 -17.31 8.25
C THR A 185 8.61 -17.05 8.75
N ARG A 186 9.44 -16.20 8.16
CA ARG A 186 10.82 -15.97 8.62
C ARG A 186 10.95 -15.06 9.85
N LEU A 187 9.98 -14.19 10.11
CA LEU A 187 10.01 -13.29 11.28
C LEU A 187 9.43 -13.92 12.56
N ASN A 188 8.67 -15.02 12.46
CA ASN A 188 8.04 -15.65 13.62
C ASN A 188 8.89 -16.72 14.32
N SER A 189 10.07 -17.06 13.81
CA SER A 189 10.90 -18.12 14.40
C SER A 189 12.02 -17.61 15.33
N SER A 190 12.25 -16.29 15.42
CA SER A 190 13.35 -15.73 16.20
C SER A 190 12.96 -15.02 17.51
N HIS A 191 11.66 -14.92 17.83
CA HIS A 191 11.20 -14.32 19.10
C HIS A 191 10.17 -15.22 19.78
N ARG A 192 10.61 -16.37 20.26
CA ARG A 192 10.00 -17.00 21.44
C ARG A 192 11.08 -17.06 22.53
N PRO A 193 10.75 -16.60 23.75
CA PRO A 193 11.67 -16.70 24.88
C PRO A 193 11.90 -18.15 25.29
#